data_68858f3a2ec2f40411c0abb322ba5cea
#
_entry.id   68858f3a2ec2f40411c0abb322ba5cea
#
_cell.length_a   1.000
_cell.length_b   1.000
_cell.length_c   1.000
_cell.angle_alpha   90.00
_cell.angle_beta   90.00
_cell.angle_gamma   90.00
#
_symmetry.space_group_name_H-M   'P 1'
#
loop_
_entity.id
_entity.type
_entity.pdbx_description
1 polymer ?
#
loop_
_entity_poly.entity_id
_entity_poly.type
_entity_poly.pdbx_seq_one_letter_code
_entity_poly.pdbx_strand_id
1 'polypeptide(L)'
;IKTIKQQKELIRISELGLKKATSADARNLAITTQLTLTSEQAAIQGSAKTMGIKLNSVTLANEDTKKNNDLFTKAEQFNRFDEVFVKALQDDLTEYAKTVQVVYKGTTNKKSKDALGIQYKTAATLANYKEE
;
A
#
# COMPACT_ATOMS: atom_id res chain seq x y z
N ILE A 1 -4.72 -13.01 -2.79
CA ILE A 1 -5.18 -12.58 -1.45
C ILE A 1 -4.12 -11.74 -0.73
N LYS A 2 -2.85 -12.15 -0.79
CA LYS A 2 -1.77 -11.37 -0.18
C LYS A 2 -1.71 -9.95 -0.74
N THR A 3 -1.83 -9.80 -2.05
CA THR A 3 -1.83 -8.49 -2.72
C THR A 3 -2.97 -7.62 -2.20
N ILE A 4 -4.17 -8.18 -2.08
CA ILE A 4 -5.34 -7.46 -1.59
C ILE A 4 -5.14 -7.03 -0.14
N LYS A 5 -4.60 -7.90 0.70
CA LYS A 5 -4.31 -7.56 2.11
C LYS A 5 -3.31 -6.42 2.20
N GLN A 6 -2.26 -6.45 1.40
CA GLN A 6 -1.26 -5.39 1.36
C GLN A 6 -1.87 -4.06 0.89
N GLN A 7 -2.73 -4.10 -0.15
CA GLN A 7 -3.44 -2.91 -0.63
C GLN A 7 -4.30 -2.30 0.48
N LYS A 8 -5.05 -3.13 1.19
CA LYS A 8 -5.90 -2.66 2.29
C LYS A 8 -5.09 -2.01 3.41
N GLU A 9 -3.97 -2.60 3.79
CA GLU A 9 -3.11 -2.05 4.84
C GLU A 9 -2.47 -0.73 4.39
N LEU A 10 -1.98 -0.67 3.15
CA LEU A 10 -1.41 0.57 2.59
C LEU A 10 -2.44 1.70 2.56
N ILE A 11 -3.67 1.41 2.16
CA ILE A 11 -4.76 2.40 2.16
C ILE A 11 -5.04 2.85 3.59
N ARG A 12 -5.14 1.91 4.53
CA ARG A 12 -5.42 2.20 5.93
C ARG A 12 -4.39 3.12 6.55
N ILE A 13 -3.10 2.81 6.40
CA ILE A 13 -2.04 3.63 6.98
C ILE A 13 -1.91 4.97 6.26
N SER A 14 -2.19 5.03 4.97
CA SER A 14 -2.21 6.29 4.22
C SER A 14 -3.30 7.23 4.74
N GLU A 15 -4.49 6.70 5.01
CA GLU A 15 -5.58 7.48 5.60
C GLU A 15 -5.21 7.99 7.00
N LEU A 16 -4.55 7.15 7.79
CA LEU A 16 -4.05 7.54 9.10
C LEU A 16 -3.02 8.66 8.99
N GLY A 17 -2.11 8.55 8.02
CA GLY A 17 -1.12 9.58 7.75
C GLY A 17 -1.75 10.91 7.37
N LEU A 18 -2.83 10.89 6.59
CA LEU A 18 -3.56 12.11 6.22
C LEU A 18 -4.14 12.82 7.43
N LYS A 19 -4.52 12.08 8.47
CA LYS A 19 -5.07 12.65 9.69
C LYS A 19 -3.97 13.20 10.62
N LYS A 20 -2.81 12.57 10.65
CA LYS A 20 -1.81 12.80 11.69
C LYS A 20 -0.52 13.45 11.21
N ALA A 21 -0.14 13.28 9.95
CA ALA A 21 1.09 13.86 9.43
C ALA A 21 0.96 15.38 9.31
N THR A 22 2.03 16.07 9.65
CA THR A 22 2.09 17.53 9.63
C THR A 22 2.92 18.09 8.49
N SER A 23 3.95 17.35 8.03
CA SER A 23 4.77 17.83 6.92
C SER A 23 4.04 17.67 5.58
N ALA A 24 4.29 18.61 4.66
CA ALA A 24 3.71 18.56 3.32
C ALA A 24 4.11 17.28 2.58
N ASP A 25 5.35 16.84 2.72
CA ASP A 25 5.86 15.65 2.02
C ASP A 25 5.23 14.37 2.52
N ALA A 26 5.10 14.20 3.84
CA ALA A 26 4.44 13.03 4.41
C ALA A 26 2.99 12.98 3.98
N ARG A 27 2.29 14.13 3.98
CA ARG A 27 0.89 14.21 3.53
C ARG A 27 0.76 13.93 2.05
N ASN A 28 1.66 14.47 1.22
CA ASN A 28 1.62 14.23 -0.23
C ASN A 28 1.87 12.76 -0.57
N LEU A 29 2.81 12.12 0.12
CA LEU A 29 3.04 10.69 -0.06
C LEU A 29 1.81 9.88 0.35
N ALA A 30 1.16 10.25 1.46
CA ALA A 30 -0.06 9.60 1.92
C ALA A 30 -1.20 9.75 0.91
N ILE A 31 -1.42 10.95 0.39
CA ILE A 31 -2.47 11.23 -0.60
C ILE A 31 -2.23 10.41 -1.87
N THR A 32 -1.01 10.47 -2.40
CA THR A 32 -0.67 9.78 -3.64
C THR A 32 -0.81 8.26 -3.47
N THR A 33 -0.33 7.72 -2.36
CA THR A 33 -0.44 6.29 -2.07
C THR A 33 -1.89 5.87 -1.94
N GLN A 34 -2.70 6.61 -1.18
CA GLN A 34 -4.11 6.31 -0.99
C GLN A 34 -4.87 6.28 -2.32
N LEU A 35 -4.69 7.31 -3.15
CA LEU A 35 -5.37 7.40 -4.43
C LEU A 35 -4.93 6.28 -5.38
N THR A 36 -3.64 6.02 -5.43
CA THR A 36 -3.06 4.97 -6.29
C THR A 36 -3.58 3.59 -5.89
N LEU A 37 -3.48 3.24 -4.61
CA LEU A 37 -3.88 1.92 -4.13
C LEU A 37 -5.39 1.71 -4.19
N THR A 38 -6.17 2.76 -3.96
CA THR A 38 -7.63 2.70 -4.09
C THR A 38 -8.02 2.43 -5.55
N SER A 39 -7.36 3.10 -6.49
CA SER A 39 -7.57 2.89 -7.91
C SER A 39 -7.19 1.48 -8.36
N GLU A 40 -6.04 0.97 -7.89
CA GLU A 40 -5.59 -0.39 -8.18
C GLU A 40 -6.54 -1.43 -7.60
N GLN A 41 -7.04 -1.21 -6.38
CA GLN A 41 -7.99 -2.11 -5.75
C GLN A 41 -9.31 -2.16 -6.53
N ALA A 42 -9.80 -1.02 -6.99
CA ALA A 42 -11.00 -0.95 -7.82
C ALA A 42 -10.83 -1.72 -9.14
N ALA A 43 -9.65 -1.62 -9.76
CA ALA A 43 -9.34 -2.34 -10.99
C ALA A 43 -9.32 -3.86 -10.77
N ILE A 44 -8.83 -4.32 -9.62
CA ILE A 44 -8.78 -5.74 -9.27
C ILE A 44 -10.17 -6.29 -8.92
N GLN A 45 -11.08 -5.44 -8.47
CA GLN A 45 -12.40 -5.86 -8.02
C GLN A 45 -13.15 -6.69 -9.06
N GLY A 46 -13.10 -6.27 -10.32
CA GLY A 46 -13.73 -7.01 -11.42
C GLY A 46 -13.13 -8.41 -11.60
N SER A 47 -11.80 -8.51 -11.58
CA SER A 47 -11.09 -9.78 -11.69
C SER A 47 -11.35 -10.69 -10.50
N ALA A 48 -11.34 -10.11 -9.30
CA ALA A 48 -11.63 -10.84 -8.07
C ALA A 48 -13.04 -11.43 -8.09
N LYS A 49 -14.02 -10.65 -8.57
CA LYS A 49 -15.40 -11.08 -8.69
C LYS A 49 -15.52 -12.28 -9.66
N THR A 50 -14.82 -12.22 -10.79
CA THR A 50 -14.78 -13.30 -11.78
C THR A 50 -14.17 -14.56 -11.18
N MET A 51 -13.19 -14.43 -10.29
CA MET A 51 -12.54 -15.55 -9.62
C MET A 51 -13.29 -16.04 -8.38
N GLY A 52 -14.43 -15.42 -8.06
CA GLY A 52 -15.23 -15.78 -6.89
C GLY A 52 -14.69 -15.24 -5.57
N ILE A 53 -13.75 -14.31 -5.61
CA ILE A 53 -13.17 -13.68 -4.41
C ILE A 53 -13.97 -12.42 -4.08
N LYS A 54 -14.44 -12.34 -2.83
CA LYS A 54 -15.12 -11.15 -2.33
C LYS A 54 -14.10 -10.29 -1.57
N LEU A 55 -13.80 -9.09 -2.10
CA LEU A 55 -12.82 -8.20 -1.48
C LEU A 55 -13.20 -7.85 -0.04
N ASN A 56 -14.48 -7.66 0.22
CA ASN A 56 -14.95 -7.32 1.57
C ASN A 56 -14.74 -8.43 2.59
N SER A 57 -14.57 -9.69 2.13
CA SER A 57 -14.31 -10.82 3.03
C SER A 57 -12.83 -11.00 3.35
N VAL A 58 -11.95 -10.28 2.65
CA VAL A 58 -10.51 -10.34 2.90
C VAL A 58 -10.20 -9.45 4.10
N THR A 59 -9.79 -10.05 5.20
CA THR A 59 -9.43 -9.33 6.42
C THR A 59 -7.93 -9.06 6.46
N LEU A 60 -7.55 -7.96 7.11
CA LEU A 60 -6.14 -7.63 7.32
C LEU A 60 -5.51 -8.65 8.29
N ALA A 61 -4.24 -8.97 8.04
CA ALA A 61 -3.48 -9.77 8.97
C ALA A 61 -3.28 -8.98 10.26
N ASN A 62 -3.73 -9.52 11.38
CA ASN A 62 -3.64 -8.85 12.68
C ASN A 62 -2.22 -8.42 13.04
N GLU A 63 -1.23 -9.24 12.65
CA GLU A 63 0.17 -8.97 12.94
C GLU A 63 0.67 -7.69 12.25
N ASP A 64 0.35 -7.51 10.97
CA ASP A 64 0.79 -6.35 10.20
C ASP A 64 0.11 -5.08 10.70
N THR A 65 -1.19 -5.15 10.95
CA THR A 65 -1.96 -4.01 11.47
C THR A 65 -1.46 -3.60 12.84
N LYS A 66 -1.22 -4.58 13.73
CA LYS A 66 -0.70 -4.32 15.07
C LYS A 66 0.69 -3.70 15.03
N LYS A 67 1.57 -4.21 14.17
CA LYS A 67 2.92 -3.70 14.01
C LYS A 67 2.90 -2.22 13.67
N ASN A 68 2.11 -1.82 12.66
CA ASN A 68 2.01 -0.43 12.24
C ASN A 68 1.37 0.44 13.31
N ASN A 69 0.31 -0.03 13.96
CA ASN A 69 -0.33 0.71 15.04
C ASN A 69 0.63 0.97 16.20
N ASP A 70 1.40 -0.02 16.61
CA ASP A 70 2.37 0.12 17.70
C ASP A 70 3.48 1.11 17.32
N LEU A 71 3.98 1.03 16.08
CA LEU A 71 4.98 1.97 15.58
C LEU A 71 4.49 3.42 15.63
N PHE A 72 3.27 3.66 15.16
CA PHE A 72 2.71 5.00 15.07
C PHE A 72 2.37 5.57 16.44
N THR A 73 1.83 4.74 17.34
CA THR A 73 1.56 5.17 18.71
C THR A 73 2.84 5.62 19.41
N LYS A 74 3.90 4.82 19.27
CA LYS A 74 5.20 5.14 19.85
C LYS A 74 5.80 6.40 19.23
N ALA A 75 5.68 6.53 17.89
CA ALA A 75 6.19 7.70 17.18
C ALA A 75 5.50 8.99 17.64
N GLU A 76 4.18 8.94 17.87
CA GLU A 76 3.43 10.09 18.39
C GLU A 76 3.93 10.52 19.77
N GLN A 77 4.23 9.57 20.64
CA GLN A 77 4.73 9.84 21.97
C GLN A 77 6.05 10.61 21.97
N PHE A 78 6.84 10.43 20.92
CA PHE A 78 8.16 11.08 20.77
C PHE A 78 8.17 12.18 19.71
N ASN A 79 7.02 12.63 19.24
CA ASN A 79 6.88 13.66 18.20
C ASN A 79 7.64 13.31 16.91
N ARG A 80 7.64 12.02 16.53
CA ARG A 80 8.33 11.51 15.34
C ARG A 80 7.39 10.85 14.35
N PHE A 81 6.11 11.20 14.40
CA PHE A 81 5.11 10.52 13.58
C PHE A 81 5.44 10.60 12.08
N ASP A 82 5.73 11.80 11.56
CA ASP A 82 5.96 11.99 10.12
C ASP A 82 7.11 11.12 9.62
N GLU A 83 8.24 11.12 10.32
CA GLU A 83 9.43 10.36 9.97
C GLU A 83 9.16 8.86 9.97
N VAL A 84 8.55 8.37 11.04
CA VAL A 84 8.24 6.95 11.21
C VAL A 84 7.17 6.52 10.21
N PHE A 85 6.17 7.35 9.97
CA PHE A 85 5.11 7.08 9.01
C PHE A 85 5.66 6.92 7.59
N VAL A 86 6.49 7.86 7.13
CA VAL A 86 7.08 7.78 5.79
C VAL A 86 7.89 6.50 5.63
N LYS A 87 8.72 6.18 6.62
CA LYS A 87 9.53 4.96 6.57
C LYS A 87 8.65 3.71 6.51
N ALA A 88 7.66 3.61 7.39
CA ALA A 88 6.76 2.45 7.43
C ALA A 88 5.98 2.31 6.11
N LEU A 89 5.47 3.42 5.58
CA LEU A 89 4.73 3.41 4.33
C LEU A 89 5.63 2.94 3.17
N GLN A 90 6.85 3.46 3.09
CA GLN A 90 7.78 3.08 2.03
C GLN A 90 8.26 1.64 2.16
N ASP A 91 8.46 1.15 3.39
CA ASP A 91 8.80 -0.27 3.62
C ASP A 91 7.66 -1.18 3.16
N ASP A 92 6.42 -0.83 3.48
CA ASP A 92 5.25 -1.61 3.06
C ASP A 92 5.04 -1.54 1.55
N LEU A 93 5.29 -0.39 0.93
CA LEU A 93 5.25 -0.25 -0.53
C LEU A 93 6.31 -1.13 -1.21
N THR A 94 7.50 -1.23 -0.62
CA THR A 94 8.56 -2.10 -1.12
C THR A 94 8.12 -3.57 -1.10
N GLU A 95 7.52 -4.00 0.01
CA GLU A 95 7.01 -5.38 0.12
C GLU A 95 5.86 -5.62 -0.86
N TYR A 96 4.98 -4.66 -1.03
CA TYR A 96 3.89 -4.73 -2.01
C TYR A 96 4.44 -4.86 -3.44
N ALA A 97 5.44 -4.06 -3.80
CA ALA A 97 6.09 -4.14 -5.11
C ALA A 97 6.67 -5.53 -5.37
N LYS A 98 7.31 -6.14 -4.37
CA LYS A 98 7.85 -7.50 -4.48
C LYS A 98 6.73 -8.52 -4.73
N THR A 99 5.61 -8.40 -4.03
CA THR A 99 4.46 -9.28 -4.20
C THR A 99 3.88 -9.14 -5.61
N VAL A 100 3.71 -7.91 -6.10
CA VAL A 100 3.21 -7.65 -7.45
C VAL A 100 4.16 -8.23 -8.51
N GLN A 101 5.47 -8.13 -8.30
CA GLN A 101 6.46 -8.70 -9.21
C GLN A 101 6.34 -10.22 -9.32
N VAL A 102 6.13 -10.90 -8.20
CA VAL A 102 5.92 -12.35 -8.20
C VAL A 102 4.67 -12.72 -8.99
N VAL A 103 3.57 -12.01 -8.78
CA VAL A 103 2.32 -12.23 -9.53
C VAL A 103 2.52 -11.94 -11.01
N TYR A 104 3.25 -10.87 -11.35
CA TYR A 104 3.59 -10.51 -12.73
C TYR A 104 4.31 -11.66 -13.44
N LYS A 105 5.33 -12.23 -12.80
CA LYS A 105 6.11 -13.33 -13.38
C LYS A 105 5.30 -14.59 -13.62
N GLY A 106 4.29 -14.84 -12.77
CA GLY A 106 3.40 -16.01 -12.90
C GLY A 106 2.20 -15.80 -13.80
N THR A 107 2.01 -14.58 -14.33
CA THR A 107 0.84 -14.24 -15.12
C THR A 107 1.15 -14.37 -16.62
N THR A 108 0.28 -15.08 -17.37
CA THR A 108 0.45 -15.29 -18.81
C THR A 108 -0.44 -14.38 -19.65
N ASN A 109 -1.57 -13.92 -19.10
CA ASN A 109 -2.48 -13.01 -19.81
C ASN A 109 -1.81 -11.65 -20.00
N LYS A 110 -1.67 -11.23 -21.26
CA LYS A 110 -0.95 -10.00 -21.60
C LYS A 110 -1.55 -8.76 -20.94
N LYS A 111 -2.86 -8.61 -20.97
CA LYS A 111 -3.54 -7.43 -20.39
C LYS A 111 -3.31 -7.34 -18.89
N SER A 112 -3.47 -8.47 -18.18
CA SER A 112 -3.22 -8.54 -16.75
C SER A 112 -1.76 -8.29 -16.43
N LYS A 113 -0.85 -8.85 -17.24
CA LYS A 113 0.59 -8.69 -17.06
C LYS A 113 1.01 -7.23 -17.23
N ASP A 114 0.49 -6.54 -18.24
CA ASP A 114 0.78 -5.12 -18.47
C ASP A 114 0.30 -4.27 -17.29
N ALA A 115 -0.90 -4.55 -16.77
CA ALA A 115 -1.43 -3.84 -15.61
C ALA A 115 -0.56 -4.06 -14.36
N LEU A 116 -0.12 -5.29 -14.13
CA LEU A 116 0.76 -5.62 -12.99
C LEU A 116 2.12 -4.93 -13.13
N GLY A 117 2.64 -4.83 -14.36
CA GLY A 117 3.89 -4.11 -14.61
C GLY A 117 3.80 -2.63 -14.23
N ILE A 118 2.67 -1.99 -14.54
CA ILE A 118 2.41 -0.60 -14.15
C ILE A 118 2.30 -0.50 -12.63
N GLN A 119 1.57 -1.39 -11.98
CA GLN A 119 1.42 -1.41 -10.52
C GLN A 119 2.78 -1.56 -9.83
N TYR A 120 3.63 -2.45 -10.34
CA TYR A 120 4.98 -2.64 -9.81
C TYR A 120 5.80 -1.35 -9.89
N LYS A 121 5.83 -0.73 -11.06
CA LYS A 121 6.60 0.51 -11.28
C LYS A 121 6.12 1.63 -10.38
N THR A 122 4.81 1.79 -10.26
CA THR A 122 4.22 2.83 -9.42
C THR A 122 4.58 2.62 -7.95
N ALA A 123 4.44 1.38 -7.45
CA ALA A 123 4.77 1.06 -6.06
C ALA A 123 6.26 1.27 -5.79
N ALA A 124 7.13 0.84 -6.69
CA ALA A 124 8.56 1.02 -6.55
C ALA A 124 8.95 2.50 -6.55
N THR A 125 8.30 3.31 -7.38
CA THR A 125 8.53 4.76 -7.43
C THR A 125 8.15 5.41 -6.11
N LEU A 126 6.96 5.09 -5.57
CA LEU A 126 6.51 5.63 -4.29
C LEU A 126 7.40 5.16 -3.13
N ALA A 127 7.83 3.89 -3.16
CA ALA A 127 8.69 3.33 -2.12
C ALA A 127 10.05 4.01 -2.05
N ASN A 128 10.51 4.57 -3.16
CA ASN A 128 11.82 5.20 -3.27
C ASN A 128 11.74 6.72 -3.38
N TYR A 129 10.54 7.29 -3.28
CA TYR A 129 10.39 8.74 -3.35
C TYR A 129 11.14 9.41 -2.21
N LYS A 130 11.96 10.39 -2.56
CA LYS A 130 12.69 11.21 -1.60
C LYS A 130 12.49 12.67 -1.95
N GLU A 131 12.29 13.46 -0.94
CA GLU A 131 12.29 14.90 -1.09
C GLU A 131 13.72 15.36 -1.44
N GLU A 132 13.82 16.28 -2.40
CA GLU A 132 15.07 16.94 -2.74
C GLU A 132 15.22 18.22 -1.93
#